data_f0af61a63546e8bc6511a0d621f952a6
#
_entry.id   f0af61a63546e8bc6511a0d621f952a6
#
_cell.length_a   1.000
_cell.length_b   1.000
_cell.length_c   1.000
_cell.angle_alpha   90.00
_cell.angle_beta   90.00
_cell.angle_gamma   90.00
#
_symmetry.space_group_name_H-M   'P 1'
#
loop_
_entity.id
_entity.type
_entity.pdbx_description
1 polymer ?
#
loop_
_entity_poly.entity_id
_entity_poly.type
_entity_poly.pdbx_seq_one_letter_code
_entity_poly.pdbx_strand_id
1 'polypeptide(L)'
;MGSAMRCAAYLDKGGTGKTTSVGHFGVALAEAGRDVLLIDLAGKQGDLSKLFGLRDAVDPDDWPNIATTFQPEWERVAEKLGDSAVDDLIYATNESVDLIPAHQGLDSLDVELESKYAGQQKYTVFDQFLTEFIDRRYDVVLLDLPGVANNITYNGVYAAKQVLTPVETGHFEAEQARALVGDLDRFQDAIGREVGLAMLLPNKLDQRTKLAQRYLEEYTTEFGELIAPEPIPDSQAIRNAAANGQTVFAYEEPSKTAQRAQEAFRADADALVDRINDVVVSNV
;
A
#
# COMPACT_ATOMS: atom_id res chain seq x y z
N MET A 1 -8.69 4.52 -21.91
CA MET A 1 -8.55 3.96 -20.58
C MET A 1 -7.76 4.97 -19.77
N GLY A 2 -8.21 5.32 -18.57
CA GLY A 2 -7.51 6.25 -17.66
C GLY A 2 -6.26 5.59 -17.06
N SER A 3 -5.47 6.38 -16.35
CA SER A 3 -4.41 5.86 -15.47
C SER A 3 -5.04 5.10 -14.30
N ALA A 4 -4.41 4.03 -13.83
CA ALA A 4 -4.85 3.32 -12.63
C ALA A 4 -4.88 4.27 -11.42
N MET A 5 -5.86 4.08 -10.54
CA MET A 5 -5.83 4.71 -9.22
C MET A 5 -4.69 4.10 -8.41
N ARG A 6 -3.81 4.92 -7.85
CA ARG A 6 -2.66 4.45 -7.08
C ARG A 6 -2.71 4.99 -5.65
N CYS A 7 -2.45 4.13 -4.67
CA CYS A 7 -2.32 4.51 -3.27
C CYS A 7 -1.21 3.72 -2.58
N ALA A 8 -0.45 4.38 -1.71
CA ALA A 8 0.61 3.74 -0.94
C ALA A 8 0.26 3.69 0.54
N ALA A 9 0.43 2.53 1.18
CA ALA A 9 0.34 2.44 2.63
C ALA A 9 1.70 2.80 3.25
N TYR A 10 1.75 3.91 3.99
CA TYR A 10 2.99 4.38 4.61
C TYR A 10 2.78 4.99 5.99
N LEU A 11 3.67 4.66 6.89
CA LEU A 11 3.99 5.33 8.15
C LEU A 11 5.40 4.87 8.55
N ASP A 12 6.24 5.80 8.99
CA ASP A 12 7.61 5.49 9.48
C ASP A 12 7.54 4.79 10.85
N LYS A 13 6.96 3.61 10.84
CA LYS A 13 6.82 2.71 12.00
C LYS A 13 6.47 1.30 11.54
N GLY A 14 7.10 0.30 12.17
CA GLY A 14 6.73 -1.10 12.01
C GLY A 14 5.48 -1.48 12.80
N GLY A 15 4.76 -2.48 12.32
CA GLY A 15 3.66 -3.12 13.06
C GLY A 15 2.33 -2.38 13.11
N THR A 16 2.17 -1.24 12.44
CA THR A 16 0.92 -0.44 12.44
C THR A 16 -0.21 -1.07 11.63
N GLY A 17 0.10 -2.05 10.76
CA GLY A 17 -0.88 -2.76 9.94
C GLY A 17 -0.90 -2.32 8.47
N LYS A 18 0.15 -1.69 7.94
CA LYS A 18 0.26 -1.31 6.52
C LYS A 18 -0.04 -2.49 5.59
N THR A 19 0.74 -3.55 5.69
CA THR A 19 0.56 -4.78 4.89
C THR A 19 -0.84 -5.37 5.01
N THR A 20 -1.35 -5.45 6.25
CA THR A 20 -2.71 -5.93 6.51
C THR A 20 -3.75 -5.05 5.81
N SER A 21 -3.59 -3.72 5.91
CA SER A 21 -4.50 -2.78 5.24
C SER A 21 -4.44 -2.93 3.73
N VAL A 22 -3.25 -2.95 3.12
CA VAL A 22 -3.09 -3.12 1.67
C VAL A 22 -3.79 -4.39 1.18
N GLY A 23 -3.54 -5.54 1.83
CA GLY A 23 -4.17 -6.79 1.44
C GLY A 23 -5.70 -6.76 1.55
N HIS A 24 -6.23 -6.28 2.68
CA HIS A 24 -7.68 -6.25 2.90
C HIS A 24 -8.40 -5.20 2.03
N PHE A 25 -7.81 -4.00 1.82
CA PHE A 25 -8.34 -3.01 0.88
C PHE A 25 -8.36 -3.55 -0.55
N GLY A 26 -7.28 -4.24 -0.95
CA GLY A 26 -7.21 -4.87 -2.27
C GLY A 26 -8.34 -5.85 -2.51
N VAL A 27 -8.56 -6.78 -1.57
CA VAL A 27 -9.64 -7.77 -1.68
C VAL A 27 -11.02 -7.11 -1.65
N ALA A 28 -11.24 -6.10 -0.78
CA ALA A 28 -12.49 -5.36 -0.75
C ALA A 28 -12.80 -4.68 -2.09
N LEU A 29 -11.79 -4.08 -2.74
CA LEU A 29 -11.93 -3.45 -4.05
C LEU A 29 -12.16 -4.46 -5.18
N ALA A 30 -11.52 -5.64 -5.10
CA ALA A 30 -11.75 -6.72 -6.05
C ALA A 30 -13.17 -7.30 -5.92
N GLU A 31 -13.70 -7.46 -4.70
CA GLU A 31 -15.10 -7.82 -4.47
C GLU A 31 -16.09 -6.76 -5.03
N ALA A 32 -15.67 -5.49 -5.07
CA ALA A 32 -16.42 -4.40 -5.72
C ALA A 32 -16.29 -4.39 -7.26
N GLY A 33 -15.61 -5.39 -7.85
CA GLY A 33 -15.50 -5.60 -9.30
C GLY A 33 -14.40 -4.80 -9.97
N ARG A 34 -13.33 -4.41 -9.24
CA ARG A 34 -12.16 -3.74 -9.80
C ARG A 34 -11.03 -4.72 -10.06
N ASP A 35 -10.27 -4.46 -11.11
CA ASP A 35 -9.00 -5.16 -11.37
C ASP A 35 -7.92 -4.53 -10.47
N VAL A 36 -7.41 -5.31 -9.50
CA VAL A 36 -6.53 -4.81 -8.44
C VAL A 36 -5.16 -5.47 -8.48
N LEU A 37 -4.10 -4.66 -8.47
CA LEU A 37 -2.72 -5.08 -8.28
C LEU A 37 -2.20 -4.60 -6.92
N LEU A 38 -1.65 -5.51 -6.14
CA LEU A 38 -0.89 -5.23 -4.93
C LEU A 38 0.60 -5.31 -5.24
N ILE A 39 1.40 -4.40 -4.68
CA ILE A 39 2.86 -4.44 -4.86
C ILE A 39 3.54 -4.35 -3.51
N ASP A 40 4.33 -5.35 -3.16
CA ASP A 40 5.10 -5.41 -1.92
C ASP A 40 6.49 -4.79 -2.13
N LEU A 41 6.70 -3.60 -1.61
CA LEU A 41 8.00 -2.90 -1.59
C LEU A 41 8.68 -2.98 -0.22
N ALA A 42 8.12 -3.73 0.74
CA ALA A 42 8.63 -3.80 2.11
C ALA A 42 9.87 -4.71 2.29
N GLY A 43 10.43 -5.24 1.21
CA GLY A 43 11.73 -5.91 1.21
C GLY A 43 11.72 -7.29 1.88
N LYS A 44 12.75 -7.58 2.70
CA LYS A 44 13.03 -8.90 3.30
C LYS A 44 11.86 -9.62 3.95
N GLN A 45 10.88 -8.87 4.44
CA GLN A 45 9.82 -9.47 5.22
C GLN A 45 8.84 -10.25 4.34
N GLY A 46 8.54 -9.76 3.13
CA GLY A 46 7.61 -10.39 2.20
C GLY A 46 6.25 -10.68 2.88
N ASP A 47 5.80 -9.76 3.76
CA ASP A 47 4.65 -10.01 4.61
C ASP A 47 3.35 -10.01 3.81
N LEU A 48 3.30 -9.26 2.69
CA LEU A 48 2.15 -9.28 1.80
C LEU A 48 2.04 -10.64 1.07
N SER A 49 3.18 -11.19 0.61
CA SER A 49 3.23 -12.53 0.01
C SER A 49 2.81 -13.61 1.01
N LYS A 50 3.19 -13.47 2.29
CA LYS A 50 2.75 -14.39 3.36
C LYS A 50 1.25 -14.28 3.61
N LEU A 51 0.69 -13.05 3.58
CA LEU A 51 -0.73 -12.80 3.78
C LEU A 51 -1.60 -13.53 2.74
N PHE A 52 -1.08 -13.75 1.54
CA PHE A 52 -1.77 -14.48 0.47
C PHE A 52 -1.28 -15.93 0.26
N GLY A 53 -0.50 -16.44 1.21
CA GLY A 53 0.01 -17.83 1.13
C GLY A 53 1.02 -18.09 0.00
N LEU A 54 1.61 -17.03 -0.58
CA LEU A 54 2.53 -17.12 -1.72
C LEU A 54 4.01 -17.18 -1.33
N ARG A 55 4.32 -17.26 -0.03
CA ARG A 55 5.71 -17.22 0.46
C ARG A 55 6.63 -18.24 -0.22
N ASP A 56 6.15 -19.45 -0.37
CA ASP A 56 6.93 -20.57 -0.93
C ASP A 56 6.85 -20.63 -2.47
N ALA A 57 6.01 -19.79 -3.09
CA ALA A 57 5.89 -19.68 -4.54
C ALA A 57 6.88 -18.67 -5.15
N VAL A 58 7.43 -17.75 -4.33
CA VAL A 58 8.39 -16.74 -4.77
C VAL A 58 9.81 -17.29 -4.61
N ASP A 59 10.50 -17.51 -5.73
CA ASP A 59 11.90 -17.95 -5.73
C ASP A 59 12.82 -16.75 -5.45
N PRO A 60 13.73 -16.82 -4.47
CA PRO A 60 14.73 -15.77 -4.23
C PRO A 60 15.64 -15.46 -5.41
N ASP A 61 15.77 -16.39 -6.35
CA ASP A 61 16.59 -16.26 -7.54
C ASP A 61 15.78 -15.84 -8.80
N ASP A 62 14.47 -15.56 -8.65
CA ASP A 62 13.62 -15.12 -9.77
C ASP A 62 14.14 -13.85 -10.44
N TRP A 63 14.13 -13.88 -11.78
CA TRP A 63 14.47 -12.77 -12.63
C TRP A 63 13.61 -12.77 -13.91
N PRO A 64 12.99 -11.64 -14.29
CA PRO A 64 12.97 -10.35 -13.58
C PRO A 64 12.17 -10.41 -12.27
N ASN A 65 12.41 -9.46 -11.36
CA ASN A 65 11.70 -9.29 -10.10
C ASN A 65 11.45 -7.81 -9.82
N ILE A 66 10.75 -7.49 -8.74
CA ILE A 66 10.38 -6.11 -8.43
C ILE A 66 11.58 -5.15 -8.34
N ALA A 67 12.74 -5.59 -7.83
CA ALA A 67 13.92 -4.74 -7.77
C ALA A 67 14.49 -4.43 -9.17
N THR A 68 14.26 -5.30 -10.15
CA THR A 68 14.68 -5.09 -11.54
C THR A 68 13.97 -3.89 -12.17
N THR A 69 12.73 -3.60 -11.78
CA THR A 69 11.94 -2.48 -12.32
C THR A 69 12.49 -1.09 -11.98
N PHE A 70 13.37 -1.02 -10.98
CA PHE A 70 14.07 0.20 -10.58
C PHE A 70 15.43 0.39 -11.27
N GLN A 71 15.84 -0.56 -12.08
CA GLN A 71 17.15 -0.54 -12.72
C GLN A 71 17.10 0.15 -14.10
N PRO A 72 18.16 0.87 -14.51
CA PRO A 72 18.25 1.47 -15.84
C PRO A 72 18.11 0.45 -16.98
N GLU A 73 18.40 -0.81 -16.68
CA GLU A 73 18.31 -1.92 -17.61
C GLU A 73 16.89 -2.42 -17.86
N TRP A 74 15.88 -1.99 -17.07
CA TRP A 74 14.51 -2.46 -17.17
C TRP A 74 13.94 -2.29 -18.60
N GLU A 75 14.16 -1.13 -19.23
CA GLU A 75 13.71 -0.89 -20.60
C GLU A 75 14.22 -1.98 -21.56
N ARG A 76 15.48 -2.38 -21.42
CA ARG A 76 16.07 -3.45 -22.25
C ARG A 76 15.49 -4.82 -21.95
N VAL A 77 15.14 -5.07 -20.68
CA VAL A 77 14.46 -6.30 -20.25
C VAL A 77 13.08 -6.35 -20.90
N ALA A 78 12.32 -5.26 -20.80
CA ALA A 78 10.99 -5.13 -21.37
C ALA A 78 11.01 -5.23 -22.92
N GLU A 79 11.97 -4.58 -23.59
CA GLU A 79 12.13 -4.69 -25.04
C GLU A 79 12.43 -6.13 -25.49
N LYS A 80 13.25 -6.85 -24.73
CA LYS A 80 13.69 -8.21 -25.06
C LYS A 80 12.66 -9.28 -24.81
N LEU A 81 11.92 -9.17 -23.68
CA LEU A 81 10.94 -10.14 -23.22
C LEU A 81 9.50 -9.79 -23.64
N GLY A 82 9.26 -8.53 -24.06
CA GLY A 82 7.92 -8.06 -24.38
C GLY A 82 7.00 -8.09 -23.17
N ASP A 83 5.73 -8.39 -23.39
CA ASP A 83 4.71 -8.45 -22.33
C ASP A 83 5.05 -9.45 -21.22
N SER A 84 5.79 -10.53 -21.52
CA SER A 84 6.18 -11.52 -20.52
C SER A 84 7.09 -10.95 -19.42
N ALA A 85 7.85 -9.88 -19.69
CA ALA A 85 8.65 -9.22 -18.65
C ALA A 85 7.83 -8.74 -17.45
N VAL A 86 6.59 -8.31 -17.72
CA VAL A 86 5.66 -7.84 -16.68
C VAL A 86 4.85 -9.02 -16.12
N ASP A 87 4.42 -9.93 -17.01
CA ASP A 87 3.64 -11.10 -16.60
C ASP A 87 4.43 -12.00 -15.64
N ASP A 88 5.75 -12.12 -15.85
CA ASP A 88 6.65 -12.88 -14.96
C ASP A 88 6.81 -12.26 -13.55
N LEU A 89 6.46 -10.98 -13.36
CA LEU A 89 6.45 -10.33 -12.03
C LEU A 89 5.18 -10.61 -11.24
N ILE A 90 4.07 -11.00 -11.90
CA ILE A 90 2.72 -10.97 -11.35
C ILE A 90 2.30 -12.36 -10.92
N TYR A 91 1.87 -12.49 -9.69
CA TYR A 91 1.33 -13.71 -9.11
C TYR A 91 -0.17 -13.52 -8.84
N ALA A 92 -1.00 -14.41 -9.41
CA ALA A 92 -2.41 -14.46 -9.06
C ALA A 92 -2.59 -14.99 -7.65
N THR A 93 -3.47 -14.38 -6.86
CA THR A 93 -3.84 -14.87 -5.54
C THR A 93 -5.16 -15.67 -5.60
N ASN A 94 -5.50 -16.37 -4.51
CA ASN A 94 -6.78 -17.05 -4.38
C ASN A 94 -7.94 -16.11 -3.97
N GLU A 95 -7.68 -14.81 -3.80
CA GLU A 95 -8.66 -13.81 -3.35
C GLU A 95 -8.92 -12.73 -4.40
N SER A 96 -8.82 -13.07 -5.68
CA SER A 96 -9.18 -12.21 -6.83
C SER A 96 -8.38 -10.91 -6.93
N VAL A 97 -7.18 -10.85 -6.35
CA VAL A 97 -6.21 -9.78 -6.53
C VAL A 97 -4.92 -10.34 -7.10
N ASP A 98 -4.22 -9.56 -7.89
CA ASP A 98 -2.87 -9.89 -8.35
C ASP A 98 -1.82 -9.26 -7.42
N LEU A 99 -0.66 -9.90 -7.31
CA LEU A 99 0.43 -9.48 -6.43
C LEU A 99 1.77 -9.48 -7.16
N ILE A 100 2.50 -8.36 -7.09
CA ILE A 100 3.95 -8.36 -7.32
C ILE A 100 4.63 -8.47 -5.96
N PRO A 101 5.29 -9.61 -5.66
CA PRO A 101 5.88 -9.87 -4.36
C PRO A 101 7.17 -9.08 -4.14
N ALA A 102 7.50 -8.84 -2.86
CA ALA A 102 8.81 -8.33 -2.48
C ALA A 102 9.91 -9.34 -2.84
N HIS A 103 11.08 -8.80 -3.17
CA HIS A 103 12.28 -9.58 -3.47
C HIS A 103 13.47 -9.08 -2.65
N GLN A 104 14.40 -9.97 -2.32
CA GLN A 104 15.62 -9.63 -1.56
C GLN A 104 16.48 -8.54 -2.22
N GLY A 105 16.40 -8.38 -3.54
CA GLY A 105 17.05 -7.29 -4.27
C GLY A 105 16.65 -5.88 -3.84
N LEU A 106 15.51 -5.72 -3.17
CA LEU A 106 15.10 -4.44 -2.58
C LEU A 106 16.02 -3.98 -1.44
N ASP A 107 16.74 -4.90 -0.78
CA ASP A 107 17.59 -4.56 0.35
C ASP A 107 18.80 -3.69 0.00
N SER A 108 19.35 -3.87 -1.22
CA SER A 108 20.46 -3.07 -1.73
C SER A 108 20.01 -1.85 -2.52
N LEU A 109 18.74 -1.81 -2.88
CA LEU A 109 18.18 -0.85 -3.84
C LEU A 109 18.31 0.61 -3.39
N ASP A 110 18.21 0.88 -2.08
CA ASP A 110 18.34 2.24 -1.55
C ASP A 110 19.70 2.86 -1.90
N VAL A 111 20.79 2.10 -1.71
CA VAL A 111 22.16 2.53 -2.05
C VAL A 111 22.36 2.59 -3.56
N GLU A 112 21.77 1.65 -4.29
CA GLU A 112 21.87 1.62 -5.74
C GLU A 112 21.21 2.83 -6.41
N LEU A 113 19.99 3.19 -5.98
CA LEU A 113 19.28 4.37 -6.47
C LEU A 113 20.09 5.65 -6.23
N GLU A 114 20.70 5.79 -5.05
CA GLU A 114 21.56 6.93 -4.74
C GLU A 114 22.80 7.02 -5.66
N SER A 115 23.36 5.87 -6.05
CA SER A 115 24.54 5.81 -6.89
C SER A 115 24.28 5.93 -8.39
N LYS A 116 23.14 5.45 -8.86
CA LYS A 116 22.80 5.34 -10.29
C LYS A 116 22.07 6.55 -10.84
N TYR A 117 21.33 7.28 -10.00
CA TYR A 117 20.49 8.39 -10.42
C TYR A 117 20.86 9.70 -9.75
N ALA A 118 20.86 10.79 -10.52
CA ALA A 118 21.21 12.11 -10.00
C ALA A 118 19.95 12.89 -9.59
N GLY A 119 20.05 13.62 -8.47
CA GLY A 119 19.00 14.55 -8.02
C GLY A 119 17.65 13.86 -7.80
N GLN A 120 16.59 14.41 -8.40
CA GLN A 120 15.22 13.90 -8.23
C GLN A 120 14.92 12.65 -9.06
N GLN A 121 15.72 12.32 -10.06
CA GLN A 121 15.49 11.15 -10.91
C GLN A 121 15.39 9.85 -10.10
N LYS A 122 16.14 9.76 -9.00
CA LYS A 122 16.09 8.58 -8.10
C LYS A 122 14.73 8.30 -7.46
N TYR A 123 13.81 9.27 -7.48
CA TYR A 123 12.44 9.11 -6.93
C TYR A 123 11.38 8.84 -7.99
N THR A 124 11.71 8.93 -9.28
CA THR A 124 10.73 8.88 -10.38
C THR A 124 10.70 7.55 -11.11
N VAL A 125 11.67 6.69 -10.86
CA VAL A 125 11.90 5.46 -11.64
C VAL A 125 10.71 4.51 -11.55
N PHE A 126 10.16 4.35 -10.36
CA PHE A 126 9.03 3.45 -10.14
C PHE A 126 7.72 3.99 -10.73
N ASP A 127 7.52 5.32 -10.72
CA ASP A 127 6.38 5.96 -11.40
C ASP A 127 6.41 5.70 -12.91
N GLN A 128 7.58 5.73 -13.53
CA GLN A 128 7.75 5.43 -14.95
C GLN A 128 7.34 3.98 -15.24
N PHE A 129 7.84 3.02 -14.45
CA PHE A 129 7.44 1.62 -14.57
C PHE A 129 5.93 1.44 -14.46
N LEU A 130 5.29 2.00 -13.43
CA LEU A 130 3.84 1.87 -13.25
C LEU A 130 3.06 2.50 -14.41
N THR A 131 3.47 3.68 -14.86
CA THR A 131 2.78 4.41 -15.93
C THR A 131 2.86 3.69 -17.28
N GLU A 132 4.01 3.11 -17.58
CA GLU A 132 4.25 2.50 -18.87
C GLU A 132 3.70 1.07 -18.95
N PHE A 133 3.84 0.29 -17.88
CA PHE A 133 3.59 -1.14 -17.93
C PHE A 133 2.36 -1.62 -17.11
N ILE A 134 1.91 -0.87 -16.12
CA ILE A 134 0.89 -1.31 -15.17
C ILE A 134 -0.46 -0.59 -15.35
N ASP A 135 -0.47 0.73 -15.49
CA ASP A 135 -1.69 1.57 -15.47
C ASP A 135 -2.80 1.15 -16.43
N ARG A 136 -2.46 0.48 -17.53
CA ARG A 136 -3.45 0.04 -18.53
C ARG A 136 -4.01 -1.36 -18.24
N ARG A 137 -3.46 -2.04 -17.25
CA ARG A 137 -3.81 -3.42 -16.92
C ARG A 137 -4.75 -3.52 -15.72
N TYR A 138 -4.74 -2.49 -14.84
CA TYR A 138 -5.47 -2.51 -13.57
C TYR A 138 -6.25 -1.22 -13.36
N ASP A 139 -7.36 -1.32 -12.61
CA ASP A 139 -8.12 -0.16 -12.15
C ASP A 139 -7.45 0.48 -10.94
N VAL A 140 -6.87 -0.35 -10.07
CA VAL A 140 -6.29 0.05 -8.78
C VAL A 140 -4.93 -0.61 -8.55
N VAL A 141 -3.96 0.17 -8.08
CA VAL A 141 -2.64 -0.30 -7.63
C VAL A 141 -2.40 0.16 -6.20
N LEU A 142 -2.24 -0.80 -5.28
CA LEU A 142 -1.93 -0.51 -3.88
C LEU A 142 -0.49 -0.93 -3.57
N LEU A 143 0.28 -0.02 -2.99
CA LEU A 143 1.69 -0.22 -2.65
C LEU A 143 1.86 -0.44 -1.14
N ASP A 144 2.49 -1.54 -0.74
CA ASP A 144 2.93 -1.75 0.65
C ASP A 144 4.37 -1.27 0.82
N LEU A 145 4.56 -0.17 1.55
CA LEU A 145 5.85 0.47 1.71
C LEU A 145 6.55 0.06 3.01
N PRO A 146 7.90 0.04 3.01
CA PRO A 146 8.65 -0.21 4.23
C PRO A 146 8.35 0.87 5.29
N GLY A 147 8.47 0.51 6.57
CA GLY A 147 8.29 1.43 7.70
C GLY A 147 9.54 2.24 8.01
N VAL A 148 10.23 2.74 6.97
CA VAL A 148 11.43 3.58 7.07
C VAL A 148 11.44 4.60 5.93
N ALA A 149 11.94 5.80 6.17
CA ALA A 149 12.14 6.82 5.16
C ALA A 149 13.43 6.53 4.36
N ASN A 150 13.28 5.98 3.15
CA ASN A 150 14.38 5.66 2.24
C ASN A 150 13.98 5.91 0.77
N ASN A 151 14.88 5.70 -0.18
CA ASN A 151 14.61 5.95 -1.60
C ASN A 151 13.48 5.06 -2.16
N ILE A 152 13.29 3.83 -1.64
CA ILE A 152 12.18 2.96 -2.05
C ILE A 152 10.84 3.57 -1.61
N THR A 153 10.75 3.99 -0.35
CA THR A 153 9.57 4.67 0.19
C THR A 153 9.25 5.93 -0.61
N TYR A 154 10.23 6.76 -0.91
CA TYR A 154 10.04 7.98 -1.69
C TYR A 154 9.62 7.69 -3.14
N ASN A 155 10.12 6.64 -3.77
CA ASN A 155 9.62 6.18 -5.07
C ASN A 155 8.14 5.75 -5.01
N GLY A 156 7.78 4.98 -3.98
CA GLY A 156 6.40 4.55 -3.80
C GLY A 156 5.44 5.72 -3.54
N VAL A 157 5.81 6.66 -2.67
CA VAL A 157 5.02 7.87 -2.40
C VAL A 157 4.93 8.75 -3.66
N TYR A 158 6.03 8.93 -4.39
CA TYR A 158 6.05 9.69 -5.64
C TYR A 158 5.11 9.07 -6.68
N ALA A 159 5.17 7.75 -6.85
CA ALA A 159 4.37 7.02 -7.83
C ALA A 159 2.88 6.97 -7.47
N ALA A 160 2.55 6.81 -6.20
CA ALA A 160 1.17 6.74 -5.73
C ALA A 160 0.50 8.11 -5.61
N LYS A 161 1.24 9.16 -5.26
CA LYS A 161 0.77 10.50 -4.89
C LYS A 161 -0.13 10.53 -3.64
N GLN A 162 -0.87 9.48 -3.39
CA GLN A 162 -1.85 9.35 -2.32
C GLN A 162 -1.39 8.33 -1.29
N VAL A 163 -1.48 8.70 -0.01
CA VAL A 163 -1.01 7.88 1.10
C VAL A 163 -2.17 7.47 2.00
N LEU A 164 -2.27 6.17 2.26
CA LEU A 164 -3.10 5.58 3.29
C LEU A 164 -2.22 5.32 4.52
N THR A 165 -2.64 5.79 5.69
CA THR A 165 -1.85 5.63 6.91
C THR A 165 -2.64 4.92 8.00
N PRO A 166 -2.38 3.64 8.28
CA PRO A 166 -2.94 2.98 9.43
C PRO A 166 -2.25 3.45 10.72
N VAL A 167 -3.05 3.85 11.70
CA VAL A 167 -2.60 4.39 12.97
C VAL A 167 -3.32 3.74 14.14
N GLU A 168 -2.58 3.35 15.17
CA GLU A 168 -3.16 2.87 16.43
C GLU A 168 -3.55 4.06 17.33
N THR A 169 -4.29 3.79 18.40
CA THR A 169 -4.67 4.82 19.37
C THR A 169 -3.61 4.98 20.44
N GLY A 170 -3.01 6.15 20.51
CA GLY A 170 -1.98 6.47 21.50
C GLY A 170 -1.35 7.84 21.26
N HIS A 171 -0.68 8.35 22.28
CA HIS A 171 -0.03 9.67 22.21
C HIS A 171 1.07 9.72 21.15
N PHE A 172 1.94 8.70 21.13
CA PHE A 172 3.03 8.62 20.17
C PHE A 172 2.54 8.39 18.75
N GLU A 173 1.46 7.63 18.60
CA GLU A 173 0.83 7.32 17.32
C GLU A 173 0.22 8.59 16.70
N ALA A 174 -0.44 9.43 17.53
CA ALA A 174 -0.97 10.71 17.11
C ALA A 174 0.14 11.68 16.67
N GLU A 175 1.24 11.75 17.42
CA GLU A 175 2.40 12.56 17.03
C GLU A 175 3.02 12.09 15.71
N GLN A 176 3.09 10.77 15.48
CA GLN A 176 3.61 10.21 14.22
C GLN A 176 2.70 10.51 13.03
N ALA A 177 1.37 10.47 13.20
CA ALA A 177 0.43 10.84 12.15
C ALA A 177 0.61 12.31 11.74
N ARG A 178 0.79 13.21 12.71
CA ARG A 178 1.09 14.64 12.44
C ARG A 178 2.43 14.83 11.75
N ALA A 179 3.46 14.14 12.22
CA ALA A 179 4.79 14.20 11.62
C ALA A 179 4.75 13.75 10.16
N LEU A 180 4.00 12.70 9.84
CA LEU A 180 3.85 12.21 8.47
C LEU A 180 3.28 13.28 7.53
N VAL A 181 2.22 14.00 7.93
CA VAL A 181 1.67 15.09 7.10
C VAL A 181 2.74 16.12 6.78
N GLY A 182 3.48 16.57 7.80
CA GLY A 182 4.58 17.51 7.59
C GLY A 182 5.73 16.95 6.75
N ASP A 183 5.97 15.62 6.80
CA ASP A 183 6.97 14.97 5.94
C ASP A 183 6.51 14.90 4.48
N LEU A 184 5.22 14.61 4.25
CA LEU A 184 4.63 14.63 2.90
C LEU A 184 4.68 16.03 2.29
N ASP A 185 4.34 17.07 3.06
CA ASP A 185 4.44 18.46 2.60
C ASP A 185 5.88 18.82 2.20
N ARG A 186 6.87 18.48 3.04
CA ARG A 186 8.28 18.71 2.71
C ARG A 186 8.76 17.94 1.49
N PHE A 187 8.27 16.69 1.34
CA PHE A 187 8.59 15.89 0.18
C PHE A 187 7.97 16.49 -1.08
N GLN A 188 6.68 16.89 -1.04
CA GLN A 188 6.00 17.59 -2.13
C GLN A 188 6.79 18.83 -2.59
N ASP A 189 7.20 19.68 -1.64
CA ASP A 189 7.98 20.87 -1.94
C ASP A 189 9.33 20.54 -2.61
N ALA A 190 9.97 19.48 -2.15
CA ALA A 190 11.28 19.07 -2.67
C ALA A 190 11.21 18.49 -4.09
N ILE A 191 10.12 17.79 -4.43
CA ILE A 191 9.98 17.11 -5.74
C ILE A 191 9.16 17.90 -6.75
N GLY A 192 8.41 18.94 -6.31
CA GLY A 192 7.53 19.73 -7.16
C GLY A 192 6.32 18.96 -7.72
N ARG A 193 5.84 17.94 -6.99
CA ARG A 193 4.69 17.10 -7.37
C ARG A 193 3.77 16.94 -6.17
N GLU A 194 2.46 17.10 -6.38
CA GLU A 194 1.47 16.87 -5.32
C GLU A 194 1.53 15.44 -4.80
N VAL A 195 1.69 15.35 -3.49
CA VAL A 195 1.54 14.12 -2.71
C VAL A 195 0.81 14.46 -1.42
N GLY A 196 -0.04 13.58 -0.94
CA GLY A 196 -0.81 13.89 0.26
C GLY A 196 -1.40 12.67 0.95
N LEU A 197 -1.93 12.91 2.16
CA LEU A 197 -2.67 11.93 2.91
C LEU A 197 -4.07 11.80 2.32
N ALA A 198 -4.40 10.64 1.74
CA ALA A 198 -5.75 10.31 1.28
C ALA A 198 -6.61 9.79 2.43
N MET A 199 -6.01 9.02 3.35
CA MET A 199 -6.77 8.44 4.45
C MET A 199 -5.88 8.15 5.67
N LEU A 200 -6.32 8.62 6.84
CA LEU A 200 -5.87 8.15 8.14
C LEU A 200 -6.81 7.03 8.59
N LEU A 201 -6.28 5.83 8.78
CA LEU A 201 -7.07 4.63 9.14
C LEU A 201 -6.83 4.27 10.62
N PRO A 202 -7.73 4.59 11.54
CA PRO A 202 -7.65 4.10 12.91
C PRO A 202 -7.69 2.57 12.91
N ASN A 203 -6.61 1.94 13.38
CA ASN A 203 -6.41 0.50 13.28
C ASN A 203 -6.20 -0.14 14.65
N LYS A 204 -6.53 -1.42 14.75
CA LYS A 204 -6.45 -2.23 15.99
C LYS A 204 -7.19 -1.58 17.15
N LEU A 205 -8.37 -1.02 16.89
CA LEU A 205 -9.12 -0.24 17.86
C LEU A 205 -9.98 -1.14 18.76
N ASP A 206 -9.78 -1.08 20.08
CA ASP A 206 -10.77 -1.56 21.04
C ASP A 206 -11.70 -0.42 21.45
N GLN A 207 -12.81 -0.26 20.72
CA GLN A 207 -13.81 0.80 20.94
C GLN A 207 -14.43 0.80 22.33
N ARG A 208 -14.27 -0.27 23.13
CA ARG A 208 -14.79 -0.34 24.50
C ARG A 208 -13.97 0.49 25.48
N THR A 209 -12.76 0.88 25.13
CA THR A 209 -11.88 1.65 25.99
C THR A 209 -12.08 3.16 25.83
N LYS A 210 -12.13 3.88 26.95
CA LYS A 210 -12.22 5.36 26.93
C LYS A 210 -11.03 6.01 26.24
N LEU A 211 -9.86 5.37 26.31
CA LEU A 211 -8.65 5.86 25.66
C LEU A 211 -8.81 5.85 24.13
N ALA A 212 -9.29 4.74 23.57
CA ALA A 212 -9.52 4.60 22.15
C ALA A 212 -10.57 5.59 21.63
N GLN A 213 -11.68 5.76 22.37
CA GLN A 213 -12.72 6.73 22.04
C GLN A 213 -12.16 8.16 21.99
N ARG A 214 -11.34 8.55 23.00
CA ARG A 214 -10.73 9.88 23.04
C ARG A 214 -9.80 10.13 21.84
N TYR A 215 -8.94 9.17 21.48
CA TYR A 215 -8.07 9.34 20.34
C TYR A 215 -8.82 9.34 19.01
N LEU A 216 -9.89 8.56 18.88
CA LEU A 216 -10.75 8.60 17.72
C LEU A 216 -11.39 9.98 17.54
N GLU A 217 -11.90 10.59 18.64
CA GLU A 217 -12.41 11.96 18.63
C GLU A 217 -11.32 12.99 18.27
N GLU A 218 -10.09 12.82 18.79
CA GLU A 218 -8.95 13.68 18.49
C GLU A 218 -8.59 13.59 17.00
N TYR A 219 -8.47 12.38 16.45
CA TYR A 219 -8.21 12.17 15.01
C TYR A 219 -9.32 12.73 14.14
N THR A 220 -10.59 12.53 14.51
CA THR A 220 -11.73 13.08 13.77
C THR A 220 -11.71 14.61 13.76
N THR A 221 -11.37 15.23 14.89
CA THR A 221 -11.29 16.69 15.01
C THR A 221 -10.13 17.25 14.19
N GLU A 222 -8.99 16.56 14.17
CA GLU A 222 -7.76 17.07 13.57
C GLU A 222 -7.68 16.79 12.06
N PHE A 223 -8.07 15.59 11.64
CA PHE A 223 -7.93 15.14 10.25
C PHE A 223 -9.22 15.27 9.44
N GLY A 224 -10.36 15.52 10.10
CA GLY A 224 -11.64 15.79 9.43
C GLY A 224 -12.05 14.68 8.46
N GLU A 225 -12.25 15.04 7.21
CA GLU A 225 -12.68 14.10 6.15
C GLU A 225 -11.59 13.10 5.74
N LEU A 226 -10.34 13.31 6.15
CA LEU A 226 -9.25 12.36 5.86
C LEU A 226 -9.29 11.13 6.76
N ILE A 227 -10.03 11.15 7.89
CA ILE A 227 -10.17 9.94 8.70
C ILE A 227 -11.04 8.90 7.99
N ALA A 228 -10.68 7.63 8.10
CA ALA A 228 -11.49 6.53 7.57
C ALA A 228 -12.89 6.52 8.21
N PRO A 229 -13.96 6.23 7.45
CA PRO A 229 -15.31 6.14 7.96
C PRO A 229 -15.46 5.16 9.13
N GLU A 230 -14.80 4.02 9.05
CA GLU A 230 -14.91 2.96 10.02
C GLU A 230 -13.52 2.58 10.61
N PRO A 231 -13.33 2.59 11.93
CA PRO A 231 -12.09 2.14 12.52
C PRO A 231 -11.96 0.61 12.45
N ILE A 232 -10.79 0.11 12.07
CA ILE A 232 -10.52 -1.33 12.03
C ILE A 232 -10.38 -1.88 13.46
N PRO A 233 -11.19 -2.87 13.83
CA PRO A 233 -11.17 -3.40 15.19
C PRO A 233 -9.88 -4.20 15.48
N ASP A 234 -9.46 -4.25 16.74
CA ASP A 234 -8.49 -5.24 17.19
C ASP A 234 -9.14 -6.64 17.10
N SER A 235 -8.78 -7.40 16.09
CA SER A 235 -9.46 -8.64 15.73
C SER A 235 -8.52 -9.84 15.72
N GLN A 236 -8.84 -10.83 16.56
CA GLN A 236 -8.17 -12.13 16.48
C GLN A 236 -8.44 -12.84 15.14
N ALA A 237 -9.60 -12.56 14.51
CA ALA A 237 -9.94 -13.13 13.20
C ALA A 237 -8.96 -12.66 12.11
N ILE A 238 -8.60 -11.37 12.09
CA ILE A 238 -7.59 -10.83 11.15
C ILE A 238 -6.24 -11.52 11.38
N ARG A 239 -5.81 -11.66 12.64
CA ARG A 239 -4.54 -12.34 12.96
C ARG A 239 -4.54 -13.81 12.58
N ASN A 240 -5.64 -14.52 12.82
CA ASN A 240 -5.78 -15.93 12.47
C ASN A 240 -5.82 -16.13 10.94
N ALA A 241 -6.51 -15.25 10.21
CA ALA A 241 -6.52 -15.28 8.75
C ALA A 241 -5.11 -15.11 8.20
N ALA A 242 -4.38 -14.08 8.63
CA ALA A 242 -3.00 -13.83 8.20
C ALA A 242 -2.07 -15.01 8.53
N ALA A 243 -2.24 -15.67 9.69
CA ALA A 243 -1.47 -16.86 10.04
C ALA A 243 -1.75 -18.06 9.12
N ASN A 244 -2.90 -18.09 8.47
CA ASN A 244 -3.30 -19.12 7.50
C ASN A 244 -3.05 -18.68 6.05
N GLY A 245 -2.36 -17.56 5.81
CA GLY A 245 -2.04 -17.08 4.46
C GLY A 245 -3.27 -16.59 3.69
N GLN A 246 -4.19 -15.91 4.38
CA GLN A 246 -5.42 -15.38 3.78
C GLN A 246 -5.89 -14.11 4.50
N THR A 247 -6.75 -13.32 3.84
CA THR A 247 -7.43 -12.20 4.46
C THR A 247 -8.68 -12.65 5.22
N VAL A 248 -9.30 -11.74 5.98
CA VAL A 248 -10.56 -12.08 6.68
C VAL A 248 -11.72 -12.32 5.70
N PHE A 249 -11.59 -11.92 4.44
CA PHE A 249 -12.61 -12.14 3.40
C PHE A 249 -12.71 -13.60 2.96
N ALA A 250 -11.62 -14.37 3.08
CA ALA A 250 -11.59 -15.78 2.71
C ALA A 250 -12.30 -16.71 3.71
N TYR A 251 -12.89 -16.22 4.79
CA TYR A 251 -13.68 -17.04 5.71
C TYR A 251 -15.06 -17.36 5.13
N GLU A 252 -15.37 -18.63 4.96
CA GLU A 252 -16.69 -19.10 4.49
C GLU A 252 -17.80 -18.77 5.49
N GLU A 253 -17.54 -18.92 6.80
CA GLU A 253 -18.49 -18.61 7.89
C GLU A 253 -17.83 -17.68 8.90
N PRO A 254 -17.74 -16.37 8.62
CA PRO A 254 -17.02 -15.45 9.48
C PRO A 254 -17.74 -15.21 10.82
N SER A 255 -16.94 -15.13 11.89
CA SER A 255 -17.45 -14.67 13.19
C SER A 255 -17.98 -13.23 13.09
N LYS A 256 -18.81 -12.80 14.06
CA LYS A 256 -19.30 -11.41 14.11
C LYS A 256 -18.17 -10.37 14.08
N THR A 257 -17.01 -10.69 14.69
CA THR A 257 -15.85 -9.79 14.67
C THR A 257 -15.21 -9.76 13.28
N ALA A 258 -15.13 -10.91 12.60
CA ALA A 258 -14.65 -10.96 11.22
C ALA A 258 -15.59 -10.20 10.27
N GLN A 259 -16.91 -10.38 10.41
CA GLN A 259 -17.91 -9.64 9.62
C GLN A 259 -17.76 -8.12 9.78
N ARG A 260 -17.61 -7.63 11.02
CA ARG A 260 -17.37 -6.20 11.27
C ARG A 260 -16.08 -5.69 10.62
N ALA A 261 -15.01 -6.49 10.68
CA ALA A 261 -13.76 -6.12 10.02
C ALA A 261 -13.92 -6.08 8.49
N GLN A 262 -14.61 -7.06 7.88
CA GLN A 262 -14.93 -7.05 6.45
C GLN A 262 -15.77 -5.83 6.07
N GLU A 263 -16.82 -5.51 6.84
CA GLU A 263 -17.68 -4.33 6.61
C GLU A 263 -16.88 -3.02 6.69
N ALA A 264 -16.00 -2.88 7.70
CA ALA A 264 -15.14 -1.71 7.85
C ALA A 264 -14.20 -1.57 6.64
N PHE A 265 -13.48 -2.63 6.26
CA PHE A 265 -12.58 -2.58 5.10
C PHE A 265 -13.31 -2.25 3.79
N ARG A 266 -14.55 -2.75 3.57
CA ARG A 266 -15.34 -2.38 2.38
C ARG A 266 -15.72 -0.90 2.39
N ALA A 267 -16.27 -0.40 3.50
CA ALA A 267 -16.65 1.01 3.62
C ALA A 267 -15.46 1.96 3.43
N ASP A 268 -14.31 1.60 4.02
CA ASP A 268 -13.09 2.41 3.93
C ASP A 268 -12.46 2.33 2.54
N ALA A 269 -12.51 1.17 1.88
CA ALA A 269 -12.03 1.02 0.50
C ALA A 269 -12.85 1.84 -0.49
N ASP A 270 -14.16 1.85 -0.38
CA ASP A 270 -15.05 2.70 -1.19
C ASP A 270 -14.74 4.18 -0.96
N ALA A 271 -14.62 4.61 0.31
CA ALA A 271 -14.28 5.99 0.65
C ALA A 271 -12.89 6.41 0.14
N LEU A 272 -11.91 5.50 0.13
CA LEU A 272 -10.59 5.78 -0.41
C LEU A 272 -10.65 6.06 -1.92
N VAL A 273 -11.41 5.25 -2.67
CA VAL A 273 -11.62 5.46 -4.12
C VAL A 273 -12.25 6.80 -4.40
N ASP A 274 -13.32 7.16 -3.66
CA ASP A 274 -14.03 8.42 -3.85
C ASP A 274 -13.09 9.62 -3.63
N ARG A 275 -12.32 9.60 -2.54
CA ARG A 275 -11.36 10.68 -2.21
C ARG A 275 -10.27 10.86 -3.26
N ILE A 276 -9.71 9.76 -3.77
CA ILE A 276 -8.66 9.84 -4.79
C ILE A 276 -9.23 10.39 -6.09
N ASN A 277 -10.45 9.98 -6.46
CA ASN A 277 -11.12 10.48 -7.66
C ASN A 277 -11.43 11.99 -7.55
N ASP A 278 -11.86 12.47 -6.38
CA ASP A 278 -12.14 13.90 -6.15
C ASP A 278 -10.89 14.76 -6.28
N VAL A 279 -9.73 14.28 -5.82
CA VAL A 279 -8.44 14.97 -6.00
C VAL A 279 -8.08 15.06 -7.48
N VAL A 280 -8.30 14.01 -8.25
CA VAL A 280 -8.02 14.00 -9.70
C VAL A 280 -8.91 14.99 -10.44
N VAL A 281 -10.21 15.07 -10.09
CA VAL A 281 -11.16 15.99 -10.72
C VAL A 281 -10.88 17.45 -10.35
N SER A 282 -10.40 17.73 -9.14
CA SER A 282 -10.09 19.10 -8.67
C SER A 282 -8.86 19.70 -9.37
N ASN A 283 -8.01 18.88 -9.96
CA ASN A 283 -6.74 19.26 -10.59
C ASN A 283 -6.82 19.31 -12.14
N VAL A 284 -8.01 19.14 -12.73
CA VAL A 284 -8.29 19.28 -14.15
C VAL A 284 -9.07 20.57 -14.42
#